data_0582953dfacfe8e4978eb0af3f2864a2
#
_entry.id   0582953dfacfe8e4978eb0af3f2864a2
#
_cell.length_a   1.000
_cell.length_b   1.000
_cell.length_c   1.000
_cell.angle_alpha   90.00
_cell.angle_beta   90.00
_cell.angle_gamma   90.00
#
_symmetry.space_group_name_H-M   'P 1'
#
loop_
_entity.id
_entity.type
_entity.pdbx_description
1 polymer ?
#
loop_
_entity_poly.entity_id
_entity_poly.type
_entity_poly.pdbx_seq_one_letter_code
_entity_poly.pdbx_strand_id
1 'polypeptide(L)'
;MPNPILTLVLSASSLLLVTSVSSETLPFTIPTPVESVFVSPNVPDVLDLAGEIVPINGFGVKESLDKELIVNTYRHSSTIMYLKRASRWFPIIEDILKEEGVPNDFKYLAVIESGLSQVSSPAGASGFWQFMKKTAPEYGLEVSHTVDERYDVEKSTRAACEYLKESYIRFGSWSLAAASYNMGQYGVEKRLEEQRVDNYWDLHLNTETGRYVYRMLAIKEVMNSPEKYGFIIPYDNLYSPHEVREIKVSADISNLNDFALANGSNLKELKALNPWLRKGYLAVKPGKTYLISLPKIVTE
;
A
#
# COMPACT_ATOMS: atom_id res chain seq x y z
N MET A 1 56.61 -13.01 89.57
CA MET A 1 56.55 -11.66 89.00
C MET A 1 56.57 -11.77 87.50
N PRO A 2 55.47 -11.62 86.84
CA PRO A 2 55.50 -11.57 85.39
C PRO A 2 55.13 -10.14 84.92
N ASN A 3 55.84 -9.70 83.90
CA ASN A 3 55.59 -8.47 83.12
C ASN A 3 54.31 -8.54 82.27
N PRO A 4 53.56 -7.47 82.13
CA PRO A 4 52.47 -7.44 81.19
C PRO A 4 52.98 -6.99 79.83
N ILE A 5 52.57 -7.74 78.84
CA ILE A 5 52.76 -7.48 77.43
C ILE A 5 51.74 -6.40 77.00
N LEU A 6 52.21 -5.29 76.45
CA LEU A 6 51.39 -4.21 75.89
C LEU A 6 51.00 -4.55 74.45
N THR A 7 49.74 -4.84 74.24
CA THR A 7 49.21 -5.09 72.87
C THR A 7 48.76 -3.77 72.27
N LEU A 8 49.43 -3.34 71.20
CA LEU A 8 49.10 -2.16 70.45
C LEU A 8 47.99 -2.54 69.46
N VAL A 9 46.79 -1.97 69.57
CA VAL A 9 45.70 -2.13 68.64
C VAL A 9 45.78 -0.94 67.69
N LEU A 10 46.16 -1.19 66.43
CA LEU A 10 46.09 -0.27 65.33
C LEU A 10 44.63 -0.28 64.72
N SER A 11 43.89 0.78 64.97
CA SER A 11 42.60 1.00 64.31
C SER A 11 42.86 1.65 62.97
N ALA A 12 42.58 0.89 61.88
CA ALA A 12 42.56 1.43 60.55
C ALA A 12 41.19 2.08 60.32
N SER A 13 41.15 3.41 60.31
CA SER A 13 39.93 4.18 59.86
C SER A 13 39.95 4.28 58.35
N SER A 14 39.13 3.43 57.71
CA SER A 14 38.84 3.56 56.28
C SER A 14 37.87 4.74 56.02
N LEU A 15 38.42 5.81 55.47
CA LEU A 15 37.66 6.98 55.02
C LEU A 15 36.93 6.61 53.74
N LEU A 16 35.62 6.32 53.82
CA LEU A 16 34.74 6.17 52.64
C LEU A 16 34.47 7.56 52.05
N LEU A 17 35.13 7.87 50.95
CA LEU A 17 34.73 9.00 50.09
C LEU A 17 33.41 8.64 49.42
N VAL A 18 32.31 9.18 49.92
CA VAL A 18 31.01 9.19 49.20
C VAL A 18 31.08 10.33 48.20
N THR A 19 31.37 10.00 46.95
CA THR A 19 31.17 10.94 45.83
C THR A 19 29.67 11.07 45.59
N SER A 20 29.10 12.23 45.94
CA SER A 20 27.73 12.56 45.58
C SER A 20 27.65 12.74 44.05
N VAL A 21 27.11 11.75 43.36
CA VAL A 21 26.69 11.93 41.96
C VAL A 21 25.46 12.85 42.00
N SER A 22 25.64 14.12 41.64
CA SER A 22 24.53 15.01 41.39
C SER A 22 23.82 14.49 40.14
N SER A 23 22.63 13.92 40.30
CA SER A 23 21.72 13.65 39.20
C SER A 23 21.22 15.00 38.68
N GLU A 24 21.87 15.51 37.66
CA GLU A 24 21.25 16.56 36.85
C GLU A 24 19.98 15.95 36.17
N THR A 25 18.84 16.15 36.80
CA THR A 25 17.57 15.94 36.16
C THR A 25 17.46 17.01 35.10
N LEU A 26 17.70 16.65 33.83
CA LEU A 26 17.36 17.48 32.70
C LEU A 26 15.88 17.87 32.86
N PRO A 27 15.55 19.18 32.79
CA PRO A 27 14.18 19.60 32.92
C PRO A 27 13.37 18.95 31.78
N PHE A 28 12.49 18.00 32.12
CA PHE A 28 11.51 17.48 31.18
C PHE A 28 10.55 18.62 30.87
N THR A 29 10.86 19.37 29.84
CA THR A 29 9.93 20.36 29.28
C THR A 29 8.81 19.61 28.59
N ILE A 30 7.63 19.57 29.23
CA ILE A 30 6.40 19.15 28.58
C ILE A 30 6.24 20.07 27.38
N PRO A 31 6.28 19.56 26.12
CA PRO A 31 6.04 20.42 24.97
C PRO A 31 4.66 21.06 25.16
N THR A 32 4.58 22.36 25.03
CA THR A 32 3.30 23.07 24.97
C THR A 32 2.41 22.35 23.98
N PRO A 33 1.14 22.05 24.32
CA PRO A 33 0.21 21.46 23.39
C PRO A 33 0.19 22.29 22.12
N VAL A 34 0.65 21.73 21.00
CA VAL A 34 0.44 22.37 19.71
C VAL A 34 -1.06 22.35 19.51
N GLU A 35 -1.70 23.51 19.55
CA GLU A 35 -3.12 23.60 19.19
C GLU A 35 -3.27 23.07 17.77
N SER A 36 -3.84 21.88 17.63
CA SER A 36 -4.13 21.30 16.32
C SER A 36 -5.32 22.06 15.74
N VAL A 37 -5.05 22.98 14.84
CA VAL A 37 -6.10 23.67 14.09
C VAL A 37 -6.60 22.74 13.00
N PHE A 38 -7.89 22.36 13.07
CA PHE A 38 -8.54 21.60 12.02
C PHE A 38 -9.09 22.57 10.95
N VAL A 39 -8.52 22.50 9.76
CA VAL A 39 -8.92 23.34 8.63
C VAL A 39 -9.57 22.46 7.56
N SER A 40 -10.80 22.82 7.13
CA SER A 40 -11.42 22.10 6.00
C SER A 40 -10.57 22.24 4.73
N PRO A 41 -10.22 21.15 4.05
CA PRO A 41 -9.52 21.26 2.77
C PRO A 41 -10.42 21.92 1.72
N ASN A 42 -9.84 22.73 0.85
CA ASN A 42 -10.59 23.30 -0.27
C ASN A 42 -10.70 22.28 -1.40
N VAL A 43 -11.89 22.16 -1.97
CA VAL A 43 -12.10 21.42 -3.22
C VAL A 43 -11.47 22.23 -4.35
N PRO A 44 -10.57 21.67 -5.17
CA PRO A 44 -10.01 22.36 -6.33
C PRO A 44 -11.12 22.75 -7.34
N ASP A 45 -10.96 23.92 -7.98
CA ASP A 45 -11.92 24.40 -8.96
C ASP A 45 -11.88 23.57 -10.26
N VAL A 46 -10.76 22.95 -10.55
CA VAL A 46 -10.56 22.09 -11.72
C VAL A 46 -9.89 20.80 -11.30
N LEU A 47 -10.49 19.69 -11.63
CA LEU A 47 -9.94 18.34 -11.51
C LEU A 47 -10.17 17.56 -12.79
N ASP A 48 -9.29 16.61 -13.06
CA ASP A 48 -9.47 15.62 -14.13
C ASP A 48 -9.28 14.20 -13.59
N LEU A 49 -9.83 13.23 -14.28
CA LEU A 49 -9.50 11.82 -14.15
C LEU A 49 -9.09 11.29 -15.51
N ALA A 50 -7.83 10.91 -15.66
CA ALA A 50 -7.32 10.36 -16.93
C ALA A 50 -7.56 11.29 -18.15
N GLY A 51 -7.52 12.61 -17.93
CA GLY A 51 -7.81 13.63 -18.95
C GLY A 51 -9.31 13.97 -19.12
N GLU A 52 -10.21 13.27 -18.44
CA GLU A 52 -11.64 13.61 -18.42
C GLU A 52 -11.90 14.68 -17.35
N ILE A 53 -12.42 15.84 -17.78
CA ILE A 53 -12.72 16.95 -16.85
C ILE A 53 -13.87 16.56 -15.93
N VAL A 54 -13.66 16.74 -14.61
CA VAL A 54 -14.68 16.51 -13.60
C VAL A 54 -15.64 17.70 -13.54
N PRO A 55 -16.96 17.50 -13.66
CA PRO A 55 -17.93 18.60 -13.61
C PRO A 55 -18.17 19.06 -12.15
N ILE A 56 -17.23 19.80 -11.57
CA ILE A 56 -17.23 20.24 -10.17
C ILE A 56 -18.53 20.97 -9.77
N ASN A 57 -19.12 21.74 -10.72
CA ASN A 57 -20.36 22.47 -10.50
C ASN A 57 -21.62 21.61 -10.74
N GLY A 58 -21.47 20.33 -11.11
CA GLY A 58 -22.57 19.38 -11.22
C GLY A 58 -23.24 19.12 -9.87
N PHE A 59 -24.48 18.65 -9.94
CA PHE A 59 -25.28 18.38 -8.73
C PHE A 59 -24.59 17.38 -7.80
N GLY A 60 -24.25 17.82 -6.57
CA GLY A 60 -23.64 16.98 -5.53
C GLY A 60 -22.17 16.59 -5.76
N VAL A 61 -21.57 16.97 -6.89
CA VAL A 61 -20.17 16.59 -7.23
C VAL A 61 -19.18 17.21 -6.25
N LYS A 62 -19.30 18.52 -6.01
CA LYS A 62 -18.43 19.24 -5.08
C LYS A 62 -18.52 18.72 -3.65
N GLU A 63 -19.72 18.42 -3.15
CA GLU A 63 -19.94 17.88 -1.81
C GLU A 63 -19.37 16.47 -1.67
N SER A 64 -19.51 15.64 -2.70
CA SER A 64 -18.94 14.29 -2.74
C SER A 64 -17.42 14.31 -2.70
N LEU A 65 -16.78 15.22 -3.44
CA LEU A 65 -15.34 15.42 -3.41
C LEU A 65 -14.86 15.97 -2.07
N ASP A 66 -15.54 16.99 -1.53
CA ASP A 66 -15.22 17.59 -0.23
C ASP A 66 -15.18 16.53 0.86
N LYS A 67 -16.21 15.69 0.93
CA LYS A 67 -16.27 14.57 1.86
C LYS A 67 -15.04 13.65 1.74
N GLU A 68 -14.66 13.25 0.53
CA GLU A 68 -13.52 12.33 0.33
C GLU A 68 -12.17 13.02 0.59
N LEU A 69 -12.05 14.32 0.30
CA LEU A 69 -10.87 15.12 0.67
C LEU A 69 -10.72 15.22 2.19
N ILE A 70 -11.79 15.53 2.92
CA ILE A 70 -11.81 15.54 4.39
C ILE A 70 -11.38 14.18 4.93
N VAL A 71 -11.96 13.08 4.42
CA VAL A 71 -11.63 11.72 4.86
C VAL A 71 -10.13 11.43 4.67
N ASN A 72 -9.57 11.72 3.50
CA ASN A 72 -8.16 11.43 3.22
C ASN A 72 -7.20 12.39 3.94
N THR A 73 -7.60 13.65 4.19
CA THR A 73 -6.82 14.61 4.96
C THR A 73 -6.73 14.22 6.44
N TYR A 74 -7.83 13.77 7.04
CA TYR A 74 -7.88 13.50 8.48
C TYR A 74 -7.69 12.03 8.88
N ARG A 75 -7.61 11.11 7.93
CA ARG A 75 -7.14 9.73 8.17
C ARG A 75 -5.61 9.64 8.10
N HIS A 76 -4.93 10.45 8.92
CA HIS A 76 -3.49 10.68 8.87
C HIS A 76 -2.65 9.41 8.72
N SER A 77 -2.90 8.39 9.56
CA SER A 77 -2.13 7.13 9.54
C SER A 77 -2.25 6.41 8.20
N SER A 78 -3.45 6.35 7.62
CA SER A 78 -3.69 5.70 6.33
C SER A 78 -2.98 6.46 5.21
N THR A 79 -3.18 7.77 5.14
CA THR A 79 -2.61 8.62 4.08
C THR A 79 -1.08 8.66 4.14
N ILE A 80 -0.49 8.77 5.34
CA ILE A 80 0.97 8.64 5.53
C ILE A 80 1.48 7.29 5.00
N MET A 81 0.78 6.19 5.31
CA MET A 81 1.18 4.87 4.83
C MET A 81 1.05 4.73 3.32
N TYR A 82 0.03 5.36 2.70
CA TYR A 82 -0.11 5.38 1.23
C TYR A 82 1.07 6.10 0.58
N LEU A 83 1.44 7.29 1.06
CA LEU A 83 2.58 8.07 0.57
C LEU A 83 3.90 7.29 0.71
N LYS A 84 4.13 6.66 1.86
CA LYS A 84 5.35 5.86 2.10
C LYS A 84 5.43 4.63 1.19
N ARG A 85 4.31 3.91 0.99
CA ARG A 85 4.25 2.72 0.14
C ARG A 85 4.30 3.06 -1.34
N ALA A 86 3.72 4.18 -1.75
CA ALA A 86 3.76 4.66 -3.12
C ALA A 86 5.20 4.83 -3.63
N SER A 87 6.11 5.32 -2.81
CA SER A 87 7.53 5.44 -3.16
C SER A 87 8.16 4.10 -3.60
N ARG A 88 7.69 2.98 -3.05
CA ARG A 88 8.16 1.63 -3.44
C ARG A 88 7.44 1.09 -4.67
N TRP A 89 6.11 1.26 -4.74
CA TRP A 89 5.29 0.49 -5.66
C TRP A 89 4.85 1.25 -6.90
N PHE A 90 4.77 2.58 -6.83
CA PHE A 90 4.37 3.39 -7.99
C PHE A 90 5.32 3.25 -9.17
N PRO A 91 6.66 3.21 -9.01
CA PRO A 91 7.53 3.03 -10.17
C PRO A 91 7.17 1.77 -10.99
N ILE A 92 6.92 0.64 -10.32
CA ILE A 92 6.55 -0.61 -10.99
C ILE A 92 5.16 -0.50 -11.64
N ILE A 93 4.18 0.06 -10.92
CA ILE A 93 2.79 0.19 -11.40
C ILE A 93 2.74 1.16 -12.59
N GLU A 94 3.41 2.31 -12.50
CA GLU A 94 3.44 3.35 -13.53
C GLU A 94 4.08 2.85 -14.84
N ASP A 95 5.18 2.12 -14.75
CA ASP A 95 5.82 1.52 -15.92
C ASP A 95 4.86 0.55 -16.63
N ILE A 96 4.17 -0.31 -15.88
CA ILE A 96 3.18 -1.25 -16.45
C ILE A 96 1.97 -0.52 -17.03
N LEU A 97 1.42 0.48 -16.33
CA LEU A 97 0.32 1.29 -16.86
C LEU A 97 0.69 1.93 -18.20
N LYS A 98 1.92 2.48 -18.28
CA LYS A 98 2.46 3.08 -19.51
C LYS A 98 2.65 2.06 -20.62
N GLU A 99 3.23 0.89 -20.34
CA GLU A 99 3.40 -0.20 -21.29
C GLU A 99 2.07 -0.68 -21.86
N GLU A 100 1.05 -0.77 -21.01
CA GLU A 100 -0.29 -1.25 -21.37
C GLU A 100 -1.18 -0.16 -21.96
N GLY A 101 -0.74 1.10 -22.02
CA GLY A 101 -1.52 2.23 -22.54
C GLY A 101 -2.70 2.63 -21.68
N VAL A 102 -2.65 2.36 -20.37
CA VAL A 102 -3.66 2.79 -19.40
C VAL A 102 -3.20 4.09 -18.72
N PRO A 103 -4.09 5.09 -18.55
CA PRO A 103 -3.71 6.35 -17.92
C PRO A 103 -3.11 6.18 -16.53
N ASN A 104 -2.06 6.97 -16.23
CA ASN A 104 -1.29 6.88 -14.99
C ASN A 104 -2.13 7.10 -13.72
N ASP A 105 -3.27 7.77 -13.83
CA ASP A 105 -4.19 8.01 -12.71
C ASP A 105 -4.72 6.70 -12.11
N PHE A 106 -4.75 5.61 -12.87
CA PHE A 106 -5.22 4.32 -12.37
C PHE A 106 -4.32 3.69 -11.30
N LYS A 107 -3.10 4.18 -11.08
CA LYS A 107 -2.30 3.83 -9.90
C LYS A 107 -3.03 4.12 -8.58
N TYR A 108 -3.85 5.19 -8.54
CA TYR A 108 -4.65 5.54 -7.35
C TYR A 108 -5.80 4.57 -7.09
N LEU A 109 -6.21 3.81 -8.09
CA LEU A 109 -7.18 2.72 -7.91
C LEU A 109 -6.60 1.63 -7.00
N ALA A 110 -5.34 1.21 -7.21
CA ALA A 110 -4.66 0.29 -6.30
C ALA A 110 -4.54 0.85 -4.86
N VAL A 111 -4.42 2.18 -4.72
CA VAL A 111 -4.40 2.82 -3.39
C VAL A 111 -5.77 2.68 -2.70
N ILE A 112 -6.87 2.99 -3.39
CA ILE A 112 -8.20 2.94 -2.76
C ILE A 112 -8.68 1.50 -2.51
N GLU A 113 -8.18 0.50 -3.25
CA GLU A 113 -8.51 -0.91 -3.09
C GLU A 113 -7.80 -1.54 -1.89
N SER A 114 -6.51 -1.32 -1.74
CA SER A 114 -5.69 -2.06 -0.76
C SER A 114 -4.78 -1.19 0.09
N GLY A 115 -4.66 0.10 -0.21
CA GLY A 115 -3.63 0.95 0.36
C GLY A 115 -2.22 0.47 -0.01
N LEU A 116 -2.03 -0.10 -1.19
CA LEU A 116 -0.77 -0.71 -1.65
C LEU A 116 -0.25 -1.78 -0.68
N SER A 117 -1.14 -2.68 -0.25
CA SER A 117 -0.85 -3.77 0.69
C SER A 117 -1.39 -5.10 0.21
N GLN A 118 -0.74 -6.17 0.64
CA GLN A 118 -1.15 -7.56 0.34
C GLN A 118 -2.27 -7.99 1.31
N VAL A 119 -3.49 -7.49 1.07
CA VAL A 119 -4.66 -7.75 1.92
C VAL A 119 -5.70 -8.61 1.21
N SER A 120 -6.60 -9.20 2.00
CA SER A 120 -7.81 -9.86 1.51
C SER A 120 -9.03 -9.23 2.17
N SER A 121 -10.06 -8.98 1.37
CA SER A 121 -11.35 -8.52 1.87
C SER A 121 -12.18 -9.68 2.45
N PRO A 122 -13.18 -9.39 3.28
CA PRO A 122 -14.13 -10.42 3.75
C PRO A 122 -14.86 -11.16 2.62
N ALA A 123 -15.05 -10.51 1.47
CA ALA A 123 -15.64 -11.10 0.27
C ALA A 123 -14.66 -11.98 -0.53
N GLY A 124 -13.36 -12.01 -0.16
CA GLY A 124 -12.34 -12.82 -0.81
C GLY A 124 -11.62 -12.16 -1.98
N ALA A 125 -11.81 -10.86 -2.20
CA ALA A 125 -10.95 -10.08 -3.06
C ALA A 125 -9.55 -9.98 -2.46
N SER A 126 -8.48 -10.02 -3.27
CA SER A 126 -7.12 -10.16 -2.74
C SER A 126 -6.09 -9.37 -3.54
N GLY A 127 -4.99 -9.00 -2.85
CA GLY A 127 -3.83 -8.31 -3.42
C GLY A 127 -4.03 -6.80 -3.59
N PHE A 128 -3.12 -6.15 -4.30
CA PHE A 128 -3.14 -4.70 -4.50
C PHE A 128 -4.39 -4.24 -5.24
N TRP A 129 -4.82 -5.02 -6.23
CA TRP A 129 -5.91 -4.72 -7.14
C TRP A 129 -7.24 -5.37 -6.74
N GLN A 130 -7.29 -6.07 -5.61
CA GLN A 130 -8.48 -6.69 -5.03
C GLN A 130 -9.28 -7.56 -6.04
N PHE A 131 -8.60 -8.32 -6.87
CA PHE A 131 -9.28 -9.27 -7.75
C PHE A 131 -10.05 -10.32 -6.96
N MET A 132 -11.27 -10.61 -7.40
CA MET A 132 -12.04 -11.76 -6.93
C MET A 132 -11.43 -13.06 -7.45
N LYS A 133 -11.52 -14.13 -6.65
CA LYS A 133 -10.97 -15.44 -7.03
C LYS A 133 -11.54 -15.99 -8.34
N LYS A 134 -12.81 -15.68 -8.65
CA LYS A 134 -13.45 -16.14 -9.89
C LYS A 134 -12.99 -15.32 -11.10
N THR A 135 -12.85 -14.02 -10.96
CA THR A 135 -12.49 -13.09 -12.04
C THR A 135 -11.00 -13.15 -12.39
N ALA A 136 -10.12 -13.39 -11.41
CA ALA A 136 -8.68 -13.39 -11.62
C ALA A 136 -8.20 -14.27 -12.80
N PRO A 137 -8.69 -15.52 -12.98
CA PRO A 137 -8.30 -16.35 -14.12
C PRO A 137 -8.79 -15.83 -15.48
N GLU A 138 -9.87 -15.06 -15.53
CA GLU A 138 -10.39 -14.45 -16.76
C GLU A 138 -9.39 -13.43 -17.33
N TYR A 139 -8.56 -12.84 -16.46
CA TYR A 139 -7.48 -11.92 -16.79
C TYR A 139 -6.08 -12.55 -16.60
N GLY A 140 -5.97 -13.86 -16.83
CA GLY A 140 -4.70 -14.58 -16.89
C GLY A 140 -3.98 -14.86 -15.56
N LEU A 141 -4.56 -14.49 -14.41
CA LEU A 141 -3.96 -14.72 -13.10
C LEU A 141 -4.17 -16.17 -12.64
N GLU A 142 -3.10 -16.84 -12.26
CA GLU A 142 -3.20 -18.16 -11.64
C GLU A 142 -3.65 -18.05 -10.19
N VAL A 143 -4.72 -18.80 -9.86
CA VAL A 143 -5.16 -18.99 -8.48
C VAL A 143 -5.31 -20.49 -8.22
N SER A 144 -4.24 -21.08 -7.68
CA SER A 144 -4.14 -22.52 -7.38
C SER A 144 -3.96 -22.75 -5.88
N HIS A 145 -3.65 -23.99 -5.50
CA HIS A 145 -3.41 -24.34 -4.11
C HIS A 145 -2.11 -23.71 -3.55
N THR A 146 -1.05 -23.68 -4.36
CA THR A 146 0.28 -23.18 -3.94
C THR A 146 0.57 -21.79 -4.45
N VAL A 147 -0.11 -21.33 -5.51
CA VAL A 147 0.11 -20.06 -6.21
C VAL A 147 -1.17 -19.24 -6.21
N ASP A 148 -1.06 -17.94 -5.90
CA ASP A 148 -2.13 -16.97 -6.05
C ASP A 148 -1.55 -15.66 -6.58
N GLU A 149 -1.59 -15.49 -7.91
CA GLU A 149 -0.99 -14.36 -8.62
C GLU A 149 -1.74 -13.04 -8.41
N ARG A 150 -2.88 -13.03 -7.71
CA ARG A 150 -3.51 -11.79 -7.25
C ARG A 150 -2.62 -11.02 -6.27
N TYR A 151 -1.68 -11.70 -5.62
CA TYR A 151 -0.67 -11.13 -4.72
C TYR A 151 0.65 -10.79 -5.44
N ASP A 152 0.78 -11.08 -6.73
CA ASP A 152 1.89 -10.64 -7.57
C ASP A 152 1.56 -9.24 -8.12
N VAL A 153 2.36 -8.23 -7.75
CA VAL A 153 2.07 -6.84 -8.09
C VAL A 153 2.12 -6.61 -9.59
N GLU A 154 3.12 -7.17 -10.28
CA GLU A 154 3.29 -6.95 -11.73
C GLU A 154 2.17 -7.63 -12.52
N LYS A 155 1.93 -8.93 -12.25
CA LYS A 155 0.89 -9.68 -12.95
C LYS A 155 -0.50 -9.14 -12.68
N SER A 156 -0.81 -8.81 -11.42
CA SER A 156 -2.13 -8.25 -11.09
C SER A 156 -2.32 -6.83 -11.64
N THR A 157 -1.25 -6.05 -11.80
CA THR A 157 -1.32 -4.76 -12.48
C THR A 157 -1.64 -4.94 -13.98
N ARG A 158 -0.99 -5.88 -14.68
CA ARG A 158 -1.30 -6.17 -16.09
C ARG A 158 -2.76 -6.66 -16.25
N ALA A 159 -3.22 -7.54 -15.37
CA ALA A 159 -4.60 -7.98 -15.34
C ALA A 159 -5.59 -6.82 -15.12
N ALA A 160 -5.27 -5.88 -14.21
CA ALA A 160 -6.08 -4.69 -13.99
C ALA A 160 -6.11 -3.78 -15.23
N CYS A 161 -4.98 -3.63 -15.93
CA CYS A 161 -4.92 -2.87 -17.19
C CYS A 161 -5.82 -3.49 -18.26
N GLU A 162 -5.83 -4.80 -18.40
CA GLU A 162 -6.70 -5.50 -19.36
C GLU A 162 -8.17 -5.25 -19.05
N TYR A 163 -8.60 -5.42 -17.80
CA TYR A 163 -9.96 -5.09 -17.35
C TYR A 163 -10.35 -3.64 -17.66
N LEU A 164 -9.47 -2.69 -17.36
CA LEU A 164 -9.73 -1.27 -17.54
C LEU A 164 -9.82 -0.90 -19.02
N LYS A 165 -8.98 -1.48 -19.89
CA LYS A 165 -9.05 -1.30 -21.33
C LYS A 165 -10.37 -1.83 -21.91
N GLU A 166 -10.79 -3.03 -21.51
CA GLU A 166 -12.10 -3.59 -21.91
C GLU A 166 -13.25 -2.68 -21.47
N SER A 167 -13.20 -2.18 -20.24
CA SER A 167 -14.20 -1.28 -19.70
C SER A 167 -14.23 0.05 -20.45
N TYR A 168 -13.05 0.60 -20.80
CA TYR A 168 -12.98 1.83 -21.59
C TYR A 168 -13.51 1.64 -23.01
N ILE A 169 -13.20 0.52 -23.67
CA ILE A 169 -13.77 0.18 -24.99
C ILE A 169 -15.29 0.11 -24.90
N ARG A 170 -15.83 -0.44 -23.81
CA ARG A 170 -17.28 -0.60 -23.62
C ARG A 170 -18.01 0.70 -23.37
N PHE A 171 -17.43 1.60 -22.56
CA PHE A 171 -18.12 2.80 -22.06
C PHE A 171 -17.66 4.11 -22.71
N GLY A 172 -16.51 4.13 -23.36
CA GLY A 172 -15.90 5.35 -23.92
C GLY A 172 -15.48 6.37 -22.85
N SER A 173 -15.46 5.99 -21.56
CA SER A 173 -15.16 6.89 -20.44
C SER A 173 -14.32 6.19 -19.38
N TRP A 174 -13.26 6.83 -18.93
CA TRP A 174 -12.40 6.36 -17.85
C TRP A 174 -13.08 6.45 -16.47
N SER A 175 -13.97 7.43 -16.28
CA SER A 175 -14.77 7.54 -15.06
C SER A 175 -15.74 6.36 -14.92
N LEU A 176 -16.39 5.94 -16.03
CA LEU A 176 -17.24 4.75 -16.05
C LEU A 176 -16.42 3.46 -15.95
N ALA A 177 -15.23 3.41 -16.57
CA ALA A 177 -14.30 2.29 -16.41
C ALA A 177 -13.87 2.11 -14.96
N ALA A 178 -13.53 3.19 -14.26
CA ALA A 178 -13.22 3.15 -12.83
C ALA A 178 -14.43 2.67 -11.99
N ALA A 179 -15.63 3.17 -12.26
CA ALA A 179 -16.83 2.73 -11.56
C ALA A 179 -17.13 1.24 -11.79
N SER A 180 -16.88 0.74 -13.01
CA SER A 180 -17.08 -0.67 -13.36
C SER A 180 -16.13 -1.61 -12.62
N TYR A 181 -14.96 -1.12 -12.22
CA TYR A 181 -14.02 -1.92 -11.42
C TYR A 181 -14.62 -2.34 -10.07
N ASN A 182 -15.44 -1.47 -9.48
CA ASN A 182 -16.12 -1.73 -8.22
C ASN A 182 -17.40 -2.57 -8.35
N MET A 183 -18.29 -2.26 -9.31
CA MET A 183 -19.59 -2.94 -9.40
C MET A 183 -19.73 -3.89 -10.60
N GLY A 184 -18.68 -4.05 -11.37
CA GLY A 184 -18.67 -4.84 -12.60
C GLY A 184 -19.23 -4.08 -13.81
N GLN A 185 -18.72 -4.44 -15.00
CA GLN A 185 -19.12 -3.81 -16.27
C GLN A 185 -20.64 -3.92 -16.51
N TYR A 186 -21.21 -5.12 -16.34
CA TYR A 186 -22.66 -5.32 -16.48
C TYR A 186 -23.48 -4.48 -15.49
N GLY A 187 -22.97 -4.29 -14.26
CA GLY A 187 -23.64 -3.47 -13.26
C GLY A 187 -23.72 -2.00 -13.68
N VAL A 188 -22.64 -1.43 -14.23
CA VAL A 188 -22.62 -0.05 -14.75
C VAL A 188 -23.54 0.09 -15.95
N GLU A 189 -23.41 -0.79 -16.93
CA GLU A 189 -24.24 -0.77 -18.15
C GLU A 189 -25.73 -0.78 -17.82
N LYS A 190 -26.16 -1.70 -16.96
CA LYS A 190 -27.54 -1.78 -16.49
C LYS A 190 -28.03 -0.47 -15.86
N ARG A 191 -27.19 0.21 -15.08
CA ARG A 191 -27.57 1.48 -14.44
C ARG A 191 -27.66 2.62 -15.44
N LEU A 192 -26.75 2.68 -16.42
CA LEU A 192 -26.82 3.66 -17.51
C LEU A 192 -28.13 3.51 -18.30
N GLU A 193 -28.50 2.27 -18.65
CA GLU A 193 -29.74 1.97 -19.39
C GLU A 193 -31.00 2.30 -18.58
N GLU A 194 -31.07 1.81 -17.33
CA GLU A 194 -32.23 2.04 -16.43
C GLU A 194 -32.51 3.53 -16.19
N GLN A 195 -31.42 4.31 -16.03
CA GLN A 195 -31.52 5.73 -15.70
C GLN A 195 -31.48 6.64 -16.94
N ARG A 196 -31.16 6.08 -18.11
CA ARG A 196 -31.07 6.81 -19.40
C ARG A 196 -30.06 7.97 -19.31
N VAL A 197 -28.92 7.74 -18.75
CA VAL A 197 -27.77 8.66 -18.67
C VAL A 197 -26.54 7.97 -19.29
N ASP A 198 -25.55 8.75 -19.67
CA ASP A 198 -24.36 8.29 -20.39
C ASP A 198 -23.03 8.56 -19.68
N ASN A 199 -23.08 9.12 -18.48
CA ASN A 199 -21.88 9.49 -17.71
C ASN A 199 -22.01 9.12 -16.24
N TYR A 200 -20.86 9.02 -15.55
CA TYR A 200 -20.80 8.65 -14.15
C TYR A 200 -21.45 9.69 -13.22
N TRP A 201 -21.35 10.97 -13.55
CA TRP A 201 -21.70 12.09 -12.67
C TRP A 201 -23.21 12.24 -12.48
N ASP A 202 -23.99 11.76 -13.43
CA ASP A 202 -25.45 11.75 -13.40
C ASP A 202 -26.04 10.42 -12.91
N LEU A 203 -25.19 9.40 -12.66
CA LEU A 203 -25.66 8.10 -12.19
C LEU A 203 -26.01 8.12 -10.69
N HIS A 204 -27.22 7.67 -10.37
CA HIS A 204 -27.58 7.29 -9.00
C HIS A 204 -27.12 5.87 -8.72
N LEU A 205 -26.10 5.71 -7.90
CA LEU A 205 -25.47 4.44 -7.55
C LEU A 205 -25.62 4.13 -6.05
N ASN A 206 -25.35 2.90 -5.66
CA ASN A 206 -25.20 2.57 -4.24
C ASN A 206 -24.07 3.38 -3.59
N THR A 207 -24.06 3.48 -2.28
CA THR A 207 -23.10 4.33 -1.54
C THR A 207 -21.65 3.98 -1.83
N GLU A 208 -21.32 2.72 -2.06
CA GLU A 208 -19.96 2.28 -2.32
C GLU A 208 -19.48 2.74 -3.71
N THR A 209 -20.20 2.36 -4.74
CA THR A 209 -19.84 2.70 -6.13
C THR A 209 -20.01 4.19 -6.43
N GLY A 210 -21.03 4.84 -5.83
CA GLY A 210 -21.25 6.29 -5.98
C GLY A 210 -20.14 7.15 -5.34
N ARG A 211 -19.32 6.58 -4.44
CA ARG A 211 -18.14 7.23 -3.85
C ARG A 211 -16.82 6.85 -4.54
N TYR A 212 -16.82 5.83 -5.37
CA TYR A 212 -15.60 5.17 -5.81
C TYR A 212 -14.68 6.09 -6.61
N VAL A 213 -15.22 6.76 -7.63
CA VAL A 213 -14.44 7.71 -8.44
C VAL A 213 -14.04 8.94 -7.63
N TYR A 214 -14.91 9.44 -6.73
CA TYR A 214 -14.56 10.55 -5.84
C TYR A 214 -13.44 10.18 -4.87
N ARG A 215 -13.41 8.95 -4.35
CA ARG A 215 -12.29 8.45 -3.55
C ARG A 215 -10.99 8.45 -4.33
N MET A 216 -11.03 8.00 -5.59
CA MET A 216 -9.86 7.99 -6.47
C MET A 216 -9.35 9.41 -6.77
N LEU A 217 -10.25 10.35 -7.06
CA LEU A 217 -9.91 11.75 -7.27
C LEU A 217 -9.32 12.42 -6.02
N ALA A 218 -9.95 12.21 -4.87
CA ALA A 218 -9.47 12.80 -3.62
C ALA A 218 -8.10 12.27 -3.22
N ILE A 219 -7.86 10.96 -3.37
CA ILE A 219 -6.52 10.42 -3.06
C ILE A 219 -5.47 10.85 -4.10
N LYS A 220 -5.84 10.99 -5.38
CA LYS A 220 -4.98 11.59 -6.42
C LYS A 220 -4.56 13.00 -6.00
N GLU A 221 -5.50 13.85 -5.64
CA GLU A 221 -5.25 15.25 -5.24
C GLU A 221 -4.34 15.32 -4.01
N VAL A 222 -4.65 14.56 -2.95
CA VAL A 222 -3.86 14.55 -1.71
C VAL A 222 -2.45 14.01 -1.93
N MET A 223 -2.28 12.94 -2.72
CA MET A 223 -0.97 12.34 -2.97
C MET A 223 -0.11 13.13 -3.95
N ASN A 224 -0.71 13.92 -4.86
CA ASN A 224 0.02 14.81 -5.76
C ASN A 224 0.50 16.10 -5.08
N SER A 225 -0.17 16.52 -4.01
CA SER A 225 0.14 17.75 -3.29
C SER A 225 0.06 17.55 -1.77
N PRO A 226 0.83 16.59 -1.21
CA PRO A 226 0.66 16.15 0.17
C PRO A 226 0.85 17.29 1.19
N GLU A 227 1.78 18.19 0.94
CA GLU A 227 2.06 19.32 1.83
C GLU A 227 0.88 20.29 1.96
N LYS A 228 0.10 20.47 0.87
CA LYS A 228 -1.14 21.26 0.86
C LYS A 228 -2.18 20.71 1.86
N TYR A 229 -2.12 19.40 2.11
CA TYR A 229 -3.02 18.69 3.02
C TYR A 229 -2.37 18.34 4.36
N GLY A 230 -1.23 18.96 4.67
CA GLY A 230 -0.54 18.83 5.96
C GLY A 230 0.35 17.58 6.10
N PHE A 231 0.65 16.88 5.02
CA PHE A 231 1.53 15.70 5.04
C PHE A 231 2.96 16.08 4.62
N ILE A 232 3.86 16.12 5.59
CA ILE A 232 5.29 16.33 5.37
C ILE A 232 6.01 15.04 5.74
N ILE A 233 6.56 14.36 4.74
CA ILE A 233 7.27 13.09 4.93
C ILE A 233 8.72 13.27 4.46
N PRO A 234 9.70 13.25 5.37
CA PRO A 234 11.11 13.29 5.00
C PRO A 234 11.44 12.15 4.03
N TYR A 235 12.31 12.42 3.06
CA TYR A 235 12.70 11.45 2.03
C TYR A 235 13.20 10.13 2.63
N ASP A 236 14.01 10.18 3.68
CA ASP A 236 14.57 9.02 4.37
C ASP A 236 13.51 8.16 5.08
N ASN A 237 12.31 8.69 5.25
CA ASN A 237 11.18 7.97 5.82
C ASN A 237 10.28 7.28 4.78
N LEU A 238 10.54 7.47 3.49
CA LEU A 238 9.87 6.76 2.41
C LEU A 238 10.36 5.31 2.31
N TYR A 239 9.52 4.43 1.76
CA TYR A 239 9.91 3.03 1.57
C TYR A 239 10.56 2.85 0.21
N SER A 240 11.85 2.53 0.19
CA SER A 240 12.58 2.24 -1.05
C SER A 240 12.13 0.92 -1.69
N PRO A 241 12.21 0.79 -3.02
CA PRO A 241 12.10 -0.50 -3.69
C PRO A 241 13.08 -1.53 -3.12
N HIS A 242 12.68 -2.79 -3.11
CA HIS A 242 13.58 -3.87 -2.72
C HIS A 242 14.56 -4.17 -3.86
N GLU A 243 15.84 -4.25 -3.56
CA GLU A 243 16.83 -4.78 -4.50
C GLU A 243 16.74 -6.30 -4.51
N VAL A 244 16.36 -6.84 -5.66
CA VAL A 244 16.12 -8.27 -5.81
C VAL A 244 16.95 -8.87 -6.93
N ARG A 245 17.16 -10.18 -6.87
CA ARG A 245 17.57 -11.05 -7.97
C ARG A 245 16.51 -12.10 -8.17
N GLU A 246 16.38 -12.61 -9.38
CA GLU A 246 15.37 -13.59 -9.75
C GLU A 246 15.98 -14.95 -10.03
N ILE A 247 15.28 -16.00 -9.62
CA ILE A 247 15.60 -17.39 -9.91
C ILE A 247 14.47 -18.00 -10.72
N LYS A 248 14.79 -18.59 -11.87
CA LYS A 248 13.85 -19.37 -12.68
C LYS A 248 13.65 -20.74 -12.07
N VAL A 249 12.40 -21.10 -11.80
CA VAL A 249 12.01 -22.37 -11.21
C VAL A 249 11.00 -23.07 -12.12
N SER A 250 11.39 -24.24 -12.66
CA SER A 250 10.57 -25.08 -13.55
C SER A 250 10.28 -26.47 -12.98
N ALA A 251 10.70 -26.74 -11.74
CA ALA A 251 10.46 -27.98 -11.02
C ALA A 251 9.87 -27.69 -9.63
N ASP A 252 9.18 -28.67 -9.06
CA ASP A 252 8.60 -28.58 -7.72
C ASP A 252 9.66 -28.23 -6.67
N ILE A 253 9.27 -27.39 -5.71
CA ILE A 253 10.04 -27.13 -4.49
C ILE A 253 9.28 -27.73 -3.33
N SER A 254 9.81 -28.81 -2.77
CA SER A 254 9.19 -29.52 -1.66
C SER A 254 9.15 -28.73 -0.35
N ASN A 255 10.16 -27.85 -0.14
CA ASN A 255 10.29 -27.02 1.05
C ASN A 255 10.86 -25.65 0.70
N LEU A 256 10.05 -24.59 0.82
CA LEU A 256 10.45 -23.22 0.52
C LEU A 256 11.47 -22.66 1.52
N ASN A 257 11.52 -23.16 2.76
CA ASN A 257 12.53 -22.76 3.72
C ASN A 257 13.92 -23.26 3.30
N ASP A 258 14.02 -24.54 2.95
CA ASP A 258 15.29 -25.15 2.49
C ASP A 258 15.76 -24.49 1.20
N PHE A 259 14.81 -24.18 0.28
CA PHE A 259 15.11 -23.44 -0.95
C PHE A 259 15.67 -22.04 -0.64
N ALA A 260 15.06 -21.30 0.30
CA ALA A 260 15.53 -19.98 0.67
C ALA A 260 16.94 -20.03 1.27
N LEU A 261 17.20 -20.97 2.21
CA LEU A 261 18.51 -21.15 2.85
C LEU A 261 19.59 -21.55 1.84
N ALA A 262 19.30 -22.48 0.93
CA ALA A 262 20.22 -22.90 -0.13
C ALA A 262 20.58 -21.77 -1.10
N ASN A 263 19.76 -20.73 -1.15
CA ASN A 263 19.97 -19.55 -1.99
C ASN A 263 20.39 -18.31 -1.18
N GLY A 264 20.92 -18.46 0.03
CA GLY A 264 21.48 -17.35 0.83
C GLY A 264 20.42 -16.34 1.33
N SER A 265 19.19 -16.82 1.57
CA SER A 265 18.07 -16.03 2.09
C SER A 265 17.35 -16.81 3.19
N ASN A 266 16.23 -16.33 3.65
CA ASN A 266 15.37 -17.00 4.64
C ASN A 266 13.90 -16.98 4.20
N LEU A 267 13.06 -17.78 4.87
CA LEU A 267 11.65 -17.92 4.51
C LEU A 267 10.87 -16.60 4.62
N LYS A 268 11.22 -15.71 5.56
CA LYS A 268 10.57 -14.41 5.73
C LYS A 268 10.80 -13.51 4.50
N GLU A 269 12.03 -13.39 4.07
CA GLU A 269 12.40 -12.61 2.88
C GLU A 269 11.78 -13.21 1.61
N LEU A 270 11.92 -14.52 1.42
CA LEU A 270 11.31 -15.23 0.30
C LEU A 270 9.81 -14.94 0.21
N LYS A 271 9.06 -15.05 1.32
CA LYS A 271 7.62 -14.81 1.35
C LYS A 271 7.25 -13.34 1.20
N ALA A 272 8.06 -12.43 1.73
CA ALA A 272 7.84 -10.98 1.58
C ALA A 272 8.00 -10.53 0.13
N LEU A 273 9.00 -11.08 -0.59
CA LEU A 273 9.25 -10.76 -1.99
C LEU A 273 8.36 -11.56 -2.96
N ASN A 274 7.82 -12.70 -2.54
CA ASN A 274 6.94 -13.55 -3.35
C ASN A 274 5.63 -13.87 -2.59
N PRO A 275 4.78 -12.88 -2.31
CA PRO A 275 3.55 -13.08 -1.54
C PRO A 275 2.54 -13.99 -2.26
N TRP A 276 2.70 -14.21 -3.56
CA TRP A 276 1.93 -15.13 -4.39
C TRP A 276 2.20 -16.61 -4.08
N LEU A 277 3.31 -16.96 -3.41
CA LEU A 277 3.58 -18.30 -2.89
C LEU A 277 2.77 -18.54 -1.61
N ARG A 278 1.69 -19.31 -1.67
CA ARG A 278 0.70 -19.42 -0.57
C ARG A 278 0.96 -20.55 0.43
N LYS A 279 1.80 -21.53 0.11
CA LYS A 279 2.14 -22.68 0.96
C LYS A 279 3.61 -22.70 1.35
N GLY A 280 4.05 -23.69 2.11
CA GLY A 280 5.46 -23.93 2.43
C GLY A 280 6.21 -24.69 1.33
N TYR A 281 5.57 -24.94 0.21
CA TYR A 281 6.11 -25.62 -0.97
C TYR A 281 5.51 -25.02 -2.24
N LEU A 282 6.12 -25.29 -3.38
CA LEU A 282 5.62 -24.90 -4.70
C LEU A 282 5.44 -26.15 -5.57
N ALA A 283 4.22 -26.36 -6.05
CA ALA A 283 3.93 -27.32 -7.09
C ALA A 283 3.93 -26.60 -8.44
N VAL A 284 4.83 -26.97 -9.32
CA VAL A 284 4.99 -26.35 -10.65
C VAL A 284 4.09 -27.07 -11.64
N LYS A 285 3.22 -26.33 -12.33
CA LYS A 285 2.40 -26.90 -13.40
C LYS A 285 3.27 -27.32 -14.60
N PRO A 286 2.94 -28.42 -15.27
CA PRO A 286 3.67 -28.85 -16.47
C PRO A 286 3.84 -27.73 -17.49
N GLY A 287 5.07 -27.50 -17.92
CA GLY A 287 5.41 -26.48 -18.91
C GLY A 287 5.49 -25.03 -18.37
N LYS A 288 5.20 -24.79 -17.07
CA LYS A 288 5.36 -23.46 -16.45
C LYS A 288 6.76 -23.27 -15.87
N THR A 289 7.18 -22.01 -15.86
CA THR A 289 8.34 -21.52 -15.14
C THR A 289 7.92 -20.31 -14.32
N TYR A 290 8.31 -20.30 -13.06
CA TYR A 290 8.08 -19.19 -12.15
C TYR A 290 9.39 -18.42 -11.93
N LEU A 291 9.27 -17.10 -11.78
CA LEU A 291 10.37 -16.24 -11.32
C LEU A 291 10.19 -16.04 -9.82
N ILE A 292 11.19 -16.46 -9.06
CA ILE A 292 11.21 -16.27 -7.61
C ILE A 292 12.20 -15.17 -7.27
N SER A 293 11.71 -14.09 -6.68
CA SER A 293 12.52 -12.97 -6.22
C SER A 293 13.16 -13.27 -4.87
N LEU A 294 14.46 -13.02 -4.76
CA LEU A 294 15.24 -13.09 -3.52
C LEU A 294 16.01 -11.78 -3.33
N PRO A 295 16.43 -11.44 -2.10
CA PRO A 295 17.28 -10.28 -1.90
C PRO A 295 18.55 -10.37 -2.75
N LYS A 296 18.99 -9.22 -3.27
CA LYS A 296 20.29 -9.12 -3.91
C LYS A 296 21.38 -9.44 -2.88
N ILE A 297 22.33 -10.27 -3.25
CA ILE A 297 23.46 -10.58 -2.39
C ILE A 297 24.35 -9.34 -2.32
N VAL A 298 24.46 -8.74 -1.16
CA VAL A 298 25.46 -7.70 -0.89
C VAL A 298 26.76 -8.43 -0.59
N THR A 299 27.68 -8.45 -1.56
CA THR A 299 29.07 -8.83 -1.26
C THR A 299 29.72 -7.64 -0.57
N GLU A 300 30.07 -7.83 0.72
CA GLU A 300 30.91 -6.89 1.48
C GLU A 300 32.28 -6.70 0.82
#